data_8711218c4a932fb3b836cc9b37cfb1c3
#
_entry.id   8711218c4a932fb3b836cc9b37cfb1c3
#
_cell.length_a   1.000
_cell.length_b   1.000
_cell.length_c   1.000
_cell.angle_alpha   90.00
_cell.angle_beta   90.00
_cell.angle_gamma   90.00
#
_symmetry.space_group_name_H-M   'P 1'
#
loop_
_entity.id
_entity.type
_entity.pdbx_description
1 polymer ?
#
loop_
_entity_poly.entity_id
_entity_poly.type
_entity_poly.pdbx_seq_one_letter_code
_entity_poly.pdbx_strand_id
1 'polypeptide(L)'
;MPYYVYMLKSISHLNNKTYVGFTTNYKKRLLEHNSGTGAKSTKGYKWVLIYKKLFLSKTNALKFEYKLKKNRKLRSSILKDYNESVS
;
A
#
# COMPACT_ATOMS: atom_id res chain seq x y z
N MET A 1 -15.99 8.49 -9.48
CA MET A 1 -15.00 7.40 -9.37
C MET A 1 -14.37 7.39 -7.99
N PRO A 2 -14.29 6.26 -7.32
CA PRO A 2 -13.61 6.21 -6.03
C PRO A 2 -12.09 6.28 -6.22
N TYR A 3 -11.43 6.81 -5.19
CA TYR A 3 -9.98 6.89 -5.13
C TYR A 3 -9.55 6.11 -3.90
N TYR A 4 -8.48 5.34 -4.02
CA TYR A 4 -7.95 4.54 -2.92
C TYR A 4 -6.53 4.95 -2.58
N VAL A 5 -6.26 5.06 -1.29
CA VAL A 5 -4.90 5.03 -0.77
C VAL A 5 -4.70 3.63 -0.22
N TYR A 6 -3.61 3.00 -0.59
CA TYR A 6 -3.36 1.60 -0.22
C TYR A 6 -1.94 1.43 0.30
N MET A 7 -1.75 0.38 1.06
CA MET A 7 -0.43 0.01 1.58
C MET A 7 -0.18 -1.46 1.30
N LEU A 8 1.00 -1.75 0.79
CA LEU A 8 1.45 -3.10 0.47
C LEU A 8 2.57 -3.50 1.43
N LYS A 9 2.69 -4.80 1.65
CA LYS A 9 3.77 -5.41 2.40
C LYS A 9 4.44 -6.45 1.51
N SER A 10 5.78 -6.51 1.52
CA SER A 10 6.51 -7.56 0.83
C SER A 10 6.37 -8.89 1.57
N ILE A 11 6.41 -10.00 0.81
CA ILE A 11 6.28 -11.34 1.39
C ILE A 11 7.65 -11.96 1.65
N SER A 12 8.72 -11.19 1.59
CA SER A 12 10.07 -11.69 1.78
C SER A 12 10.40 -11.89 3.26
N HIS A 13 11.09 -12.96 3.61
CA HIS A 13 11.58 -13.20 4.95
C HIS A 13 12.76 -12.30 5.32
N LEU A 14 13.45 -11.78 4.32
CA LEU A 14 14.70 -11.04 4.52
C LEU A 14 14.51 -9.54 4.68
N ASN A 15 13.46 -8.97 4.09
CA ASN A 15 13.19 -7.54 4.12
C ASN A 15 11.69 -7.28 4.25
N ASN A 16 11.30 -6.65 5.36
CA ASN A 16 9.93 -6.19 5.52
C ASN A 16 9.82 -4.81 4.87
N LYS A 17 9.54 -4.80 3.58
CA LYS A 17 9.31 -3.56 2.85
C LYS A 17 7.82 -3.26 2.80
N THR A 18 7.50 -1.97 2.83
CA THR A 18 6.14 -1.50 2.64
C THR A 18 6.10 -0.48 1.53
N TYR A 19 4.96 -0.36 0.89
CA TYR A 19 4.76 0.62 -0.17
C TYR A 19 3.39 1.27 0.01
N VAL A 20 3.34 2.58 -0.09
CA VAL A 20 2.10 3.36 -0.02
C VAL A 20 1.84 3.97 -1.39
N GLY A 21 0.63 3.83 -1.89
CA GLY A 21 0.27 4.34 -3.20
C GLY A 21 -1.16 4.87 -3.25
N PHE A 22 -1.49 5.42 -4.40
CA PHE A 22 -2.79 5.98 -4.71
C PHE A 22 -3.24 5.40 -6.05
N THR A 23 -4.51 5.02 -6.15
CA THR A 23 -5.05 4.45 -7.38
C THR A 23 -6.57 4.57 -7.42
N THR A 24 -7.15 4.44 -8.61
CA THR A 24 -8.59 4.28 -8.77
C THR A 24 -9.00 2.81 -8.81
N ASN A 25 -8.01 1.90 -8.96
CA ASN A 25 -8.26 0.46 -9.04
C ASN A 25 -7.14 -0.30 -8.32
N TYR A 26 -7.32 -0.57 -7.03
CA TYR A 26 -6.28 -1.18 -6.22
C TYR A 26 -5.98 -2.63 -6.63
N LYS A 27 -6.97 -3.36 -7.14
CA LYS A 27 -6.76 -4.75 -7.58
C LYS A 27 -5.83 -4.81 -8.78
N LYS A 28 -6.09 -3.96 -9.77
CA LYS A 28 -5.23 -3.85 -10.96
C LYS A 28 -3.82 -3.40 -10.58
N ARG A 29 -3.73 -2.42 -9.67
CA ARG A 29 -2.45 -1.87 -9.24
C ARG A 29 -1.61 -2.90 -8.50
N LEU A 30 -2.26 -3.73 -7.66
CA LEU A 30 -1.57 -4.83 -6.98
C LEU A 30 -0.98 -5.83 -7.99
N LEU A 31 -1.74 -6.19 -9.01
CA LEU A 31 -1.23 -7.05 -10.08
C LEU A 31 -0.02 -6.44 -10.78
N GLU A 32 -0.05 -5.14 -11.04
CA GLU A 32 1.06 -4.43 -11.68
C GLU A 32 2.31 -4.46 -10.80
N HIS A 33 2.16 -4.22 -9.50
CA HIS A 33 3.30 -4.29 -8.57
C HIS A 33 3.90 -5.70 -8.56
N ASN A 34 3.07 -6.72 -8.52
CA ASN A 34 3.53 -8.11 -8.47
C ASN A 34 4.13 -8.61 -9.78
N SER A 35 3.73 -8.02 -10.92
CA SER A 35 4.28 -8.37 -12.23
C SER A 35 5.53 -7.58 -12.59
N GLY A 36 5.92 -6.61 -11.77
CA GLY A 36 7.09 -5.77 -12.04
C GLY A 36 6.81 -4.58 -12.95
N THR A 37 5.53 -4.33 -13.28
CA THR A 37 5.13 -3.19 -14.13
C THR A 37 4.58 -2.02 -13.32
N GLY A 38 4.58 -2.13 -12.01
CA GLY A 38 4.15 -1.05 -11.12
C GLY A 38 5.26 -0.03 -10.91
N ALA A 39 5.39 0.45 -9.66
CA ALA A 39 6.43 1.40 -9.32
C ALA A 39 7.82 0.76 -9.38
N LYS A 40 8.82 1.57 -9.70
CA LYS A 40 10.22 1.10 -9.78
C LYS A 40 10.68 0.46 -8.46
N SER A 41 10.27 1.03 -7.34
CA SER A 41 10.64 0.54 -6.01
C SER A 41 9.99 -0.79 -5.64
N THR A 42 8.95 -1.21 -6.35
CA THR A 42 8.25 -2.48 -6.06
C THR A 42 8.70 -3.63 -6.95
N LYS A 43 9.52 -3.34 -7.95
CA LYS A 43 9.98 -4.33 -8.92
C LYS A 43 10.86 -5.38 -8.25
N GLY A 44 10.61 -6.63 -8.56
CA GLY A 44 11.42 -7.74 -8.04
C GLY A 44 10.92 -8.30 -6.71
N TYR A 45 9.85 -7.75 -6.15
CA TYR A 45 9.27 -8.22 -4.90
C TYR A 45 7.85 -8.73 -5.12
N LYS A 46 7.41 -9.63 -4.25
CA LYS A 46 6.02 -10.05 -4.17
C LYS A 46 5.33 -9.27 -3.08
N TRP A 47 4.12 -8.81 -3.35
CA TRP A 47 3.39 -7.89 -2.46
C TRP A 47 2.02 -8.43 -2.10
N VAL A 48 1.58 -8.10 -0.89
CA VAL A 48 0.21 -8.34 -0.43
C VAL A 48 -0.38 -7.01 0.03
N LEU A 49 -1.67 -6.83 -0.25
CA LEU A 49 -2.40 -5.63 0.18
C LEU A 49 -2.75 -5.78 1.66
N ILE A 50 -2.27 -4.84 2.49
CA ILE A 50 -2.52 -4.88 3.94
C ILE A 50 -3.44 -3.77 4.41
N TYR A 51 -3.70 -2.76 3.57
CA TYR A 51 -4.53 -1.63 3.95
C TYR A 51 -5.04 -0.91 2.71
N LYS A 52 -6.29 -0.48 2.76
CA LYS A 52 -6.86 0.40 1.75
C LYS A 52 -7.87 1.34 2.40
N LYS A 53 -7.98 2.53 1.87
CA LYS A 53 -8.97 3.51 2.33
C LYS A 53 -9.58 4.20 1.11
N LEU A 54 -10.91 4.24 1.09
CA LEU A 54 -11.68 4.87 0.02
C LEU A 54 -11.83 6.37 0.27
N PHE A 55 -11.66 7.14 -0.78
CA PHE A 55 -11.93 8.58 -0.79
C PHE A 55 -12.80 8.92 -1.98
N LEU A 56 -13.73 9.85 -1.79
CA LEU A 56 -14.56 10.35 -2.88
C LEU A 56 -13.89 11.54 -3.58
N SER A 57 -12.94 12.19 -2.92
CA SER A 57 -12.20 13.33 -3.45
C SER A 57 -10.75 12.94 -3.72
N LYS A 58 -10.29 13.21 -4.94
CA LYS A 58 -8.89 12.98 -5.32
C LYS A 58 -7.93 13.80 -4.43
N THR A 59 -8.29 15.05 -4.16
CA THR A 59 -7.47 15.93 -3.32
C THR A 59 -7.29 15.33 -1.92
N ASN A 60 -8.38 14.85 -1.32
CA ASN A 60 -8.30 14.25 0.01
C ASN A 60 -7.50 12.94 0.00
N ALA A 61 -7.64 12.14 -1.06
CA ALA A 61 -6.86 10.92 -1.20
C ALA A 61 -5.37 11.23 -1.28
N LEU A 62 -4.97 12.20 -2.08
CA LEU A 62 -3.56 12.56 -2.23
C LEU A 62 -2.98 13.15 -0.94
N LYS A 63 -3.78 13.93 -0.21
CA LYS A 63 -3.35 14.45 1.10
C LYS A 63 -3.11 13.31 2.09
N PHE A 64 -4.00 12.33 2.12
CA PHE A 64 -3.84 11.19 3.00
C PHE A 64 -2.66 10.31 2.60
N GLU A 65 -2.46 10.10 1.30
CA GLU A 65 -1.30 9.35 0.79
C GLU A 65 0.00 9.98 1.28
N TYR A 66 0.10 11.31 1.14
CA TYR A 66 1.27 12.05 1.60
C TYR A 66 1.48 11.89 3.10
N LYS A 67 0.41 12.06 3.88
CA LYS A 67 0.44 11.89 5.33
C LYS A 67 0.90 10.49 5.72
N LEU A 68 0.36 9.47 5.07
CA LEU A 68 0.71 8.08 5.37
C LEU A 68 2.18 7.80 5.04
N LYS A 69 2.68 8.32 3.93
CA LYS A 69 4.09 8.18 3.55
C LYS A 69 5.03 8.81 4.58
N LYS A 70 4.63 9.93 5.19
CA LYS A 70 5.44 10.64 6.16
C LYS A 70 5.27 10.15 7.60
N ASN A 71 4.23 9.39 7.88
CA ASN A 71 3.91 8.96 9.24
C ASN A 71 4.33 7.51 9.47
N ARG A 72 5.55 7.34 9.97
CA ARG A 72 6.11 6.00 10.24
C ARG A 72 5.31 5.25 11.30
N LYS A 73 4.83 5.94 12.34
CA LYS A 73 4.05 5.31 13.41
C LYS A 73 2.75 4.73 12.87
N LEU A 74 2.06 5.47 12.00
CA LEU A 74 0.82 5.02 11.41
C LEU A 74 1.05 3.79 10.53
N ARG A 75 2.11 3.80 9.70
CA ARG A 75 2.45 2.64 8.87
C ARG A 75 2.78 1.42 9.71
N SER A 76 3.54 1.61 10.80
CA SER A 76 3.90 0.52 11.71
C SER A 76 2.65 -0.05 12.39
N SER A 77 1.70 0.80 12.78
CA SER A 77 0.45 0.38 13.38
C SER A 77 -0.38 -0.47 12.40
N ILE A 78 -0.47 -0.04 11.15
CA ILE A 78 -1.19 -0.79 10.10
C ILE A 78 -0.55 -2.16 9.90
N LEU A 79 0.78 -2.20 9.82
CA LEU A 79 1.52 -3.45 9.63
C LEU A 79 1.30 -4.40 10.81
N LYS A 80 1.35 -3.88 12.03
CA LYS A 80 1.13 -4.66 13.24
C LYS A 80 -0.28 -5.24 13.26
N ASP A 81 -1.29 -4.43 12.97
CA ASP A 81 -2.68 -4.86 12.95
C ASP A 81 -2.89 -5.97 11.91
N TYR A 82 -2.29 -5.83 10.75
CA TYR A 82 -2.38 -6.87 9.71
C TYR A 82 -1.72 -8.18 10.19
N ASN A 83 -0.51 -8.10 10.73
CA ASN A 83 0.21 -9.28 11.19
C ASN A 83 -0.55 -10.01 12.30
N GLU A 84 -1.20 -9.28 13.20
CA GLU A 84 -2.01 -9.87 14.27
C GLU A 84 -3.28 -10.53 13.72
N SER A 85 -3.88 -9.96 12.68
CA SER A 85 -5.12 -10.49 12.10
C SER A 85 -4.92 -11.78 11.31
N VAL A 86 -3.71 -12.03 10.80
CA VAL A 86 -3.41 -13.22 9.97
C VAL A 86 -2.59 -14.27 10.71
N SER A 87 -2.20 -14.01 11.96
CA SER A 87 -1.41 -14.97 12.75
C SER A 87 -2.27 -15.95 13.51
#